data_09c5b6446e961215100747c14e5a3f0e
#
_entry.id   09c5b6446e961215100747c14e5a3f0e
#
_cell.length_a   1.000
_cell.length_b   1.000
_cell.length_c   1.000
_cell.angle_alpha   90.00
_cell.angle_beta   90.00
_cell.angle_gamma   90.00
#
_symmetry.space_group_name_H-M   'P 1'
#
loop_
_entity.id
_entity.type
_entity.pdbx_description
1 polymer ?
#
loop_
_entity_poly.entity_id
_entity_poly.type
_entity_poly.pdbx_seq_one_letter_code
_entity_poly.pdbx_strand_id
1 'polypeptide(L)'
;VAPSRGLGDVYKRQKFMFKKYETQLAGRNLSIETGKIAELANGSVVVRYGETVVMVNVTAAKEPKEGVDFFPLSVDYEEKLYAVGKIPGGFTKREGKPTDKAILTSRAIDRPLRPLFPKDFRNDTCVVATVLSVDPDNSPEVCAMIGASAALSISDIPFGGPTAAVAVGYVDNQIVINPTLEQREKSRLTLTVAGTLEKITMIEAGADEIPNDTMLEAIKTAHEEIKKIC
;
A
#
# COMPACT_ATOMS: atom_id res chain seq x y z
N VAL A 1 48.69 14.77 -1.94
CA VAL A 1 47.51 14.01 -1.49
C VAL A 1 46.29 14.85 -1.77
N ALA A 2 45.47 14.46 -2.73
CA ALA A 2 44.20 15.14 -2.97
C ALA A 2 43.31 15.01 -1.69
N PRO A 3 42.73 16.11 -1.19
CA PRO A 3 41.87 16.03 -0.01
C PRO A 3 40.71 15.08 -0.32
N SER A 4 40.53 14.07 0.53
CA SER A 4 39.37 13.18 0.45
C SER A 4 38.13 14.05 0.49
N ARG A 5 37.34 14.03 -0.59
CA ARG A 5 36.01 14.65 -0.59
C ARG A 5 35.18 13.91 0.46
N GLY A 6 34.97 14.59 1.60
CA GLY A 6 34.21 13.99 2.70
C GLY A 6 32.81 13.61 2.23
N LEU A 7 32.30 12.49 2.75
CA LEU A 7 30.91 12.02 2.53
C LEU A 7 29.87 13.15 2.67
N GLY A 8 30.14 14.17 3.50
CA GLY A 8 29.30 15.34 3.65
C GLY A 8 29.10 16.19 2.38
N ASP A 9 30.04 16.18 1.41
CA ASP A 9 29.88 16.92 0.16
C ASP A 9 29.01 16.19 -0.87
N VAL A 10 28.91 14.87 -0.78
CA VAL A 10 28.00 14.06 -1.60
C VAL A 10 26.57 14.32 -1.17
N TYR A 11 26.31 14.38 0.13
CA TYR A 11 24.97 14.66 0.67
C TYR A 11 24.49 16.09 0.41
N LYS A 12 25.37 17.08 0.37
CA LYS A 12 25.00 18.48 0.08
C LYS A 12 24.57 18.73 -1.37
N ARG A 13 24.87 17.82 -2.30
CA ARG A 13 24.50 17.95 -3.72
C ARG A 13 23.18 17.30 -4.07
N GLN A 14 22.67 16.38 -3.25
CA GLN A 14 21.35 15.82 -3.43
C GLN A 14 20.31 16.79 -2.85
N LYS A 15 19.71 17.58 -3.72
CA LYS A 15 18.53 18.39 -3.38
C LYS A 15 17.38 17.40 -3.11
N PHE A 16 17.13 17.09 -1.83
CA PHE A 16 15.92 16.37 -1.42
C PHE A 16 14.71 17.11 -1.95
N MET A 17 14.03 16.54 -2.93
CA MET A 17 12.78 17.07 -3.42
C MET A 17 11.65 16.44 -2.61
N PHE A 18 11.53 16.85 -1.34
CA PHE A 18 10.34 16.51 -0.56
C PHE A 18 9.10 17.05 -1.25
N LYS A 19 8.13 16.17 -1.48
CA LYS A 19 6.82 16.52 -2.01
C LYS A 19 5.75 15.88 -1.15
N LYS A 20 4.68 16.62 -0.92
CA LYS A 20 3.48 16.16 -0.23
C LYS A 20 2.26 16.41 -1.09
N TYR A 21 1.45 15.41 -1.27
CA TYR A 21 0.18 15.47 -1.97
C TYR A 21 -0.94 15.13 -0.99
N GLU A 22 -2.05 15.84 -1.06
CA GLU A 22 -3.17 15.66 -0.16
C GLU A 22 -4.49 15.58 -0.95
N THR A 23 -5.36 14.69 -0.52
CA THR A 23 -6.72 14.52 -1.05
C THR A 23 -7.66 14.09 0.06
N GLN A 24 -8.95 14.09 -0.24
CA GLN A 24 -9.98 13.57 0.68
C GLN A 24 -10.46 12.22 0.20
N LEU A 25 -10.49 11.25 1.11
CA LEU A 25 -11.03 9.91 0.87
C LEU A 25 -12.07 9.59 1.95
N ALA A 26 -13.32 9.35 1.55
CA ALA A 26 -14.43 9.13 2.48
C ALA A 26 -14.52 10.19 3.59
N GLY A 27 -14.32 11.47 3.25
CA GLY A 27 -14.37 12.60 4.18
C GLY A 27 -13.17 12.74 5.12
N ARG A 28 -12.13 11.91 4.97
CA ARG A 28 -10.89 11.95 5.78
C ARG A 28 -9.70 12.32 4.92
N ASN A 29 -8.72 12.99 5.52
CA ASN A 29 -7.52 13.42 4.81
C ASN A 29 -6.60 12.23 4.50
N LEU A 30 -6.27 12.06 3.23
CA LEU A 30 -5.25 11.15 2.72
C LEU A 30 -4.07 11.96 2.22
N SER A 31 -2.88 11.73 2.72
CA SER A 31 -1.67 12.38 2.22
C SER A 31 -0.59 11.36 1.84
N ILE A 32 0.16 11.69 0.78
CA ILE A 32 1.29 10.91 0.29
C ILE A 32 2.52 11.82 0.27
N GLU A 33 3.55 11.43 1.02
CA GLU A 33 4.82 12.14 1.10
C GLU A 33 5.92 11.32 0.41
N THR A 34 6.78 11.97 -0.35
CA THR A 34 7.95 11.34 -1.00
C THR A 34 9.19 12.21 -0.91
N GLY A 35 10.38 11.61 -1.11
CA GLY A 35 11.67 12.31 -1.08
C GLY A 35 12.19 12.66 0.32
N LYS A 36 11.71 11.97 1.38
CA LYS A 36 12.09 12.23 2.77
C LYS A 36 12.89 11.09 3.41
N ILE A 37 12.60 9.86 3.06
CA ILE A 37 13.18 8.65 3.65
C ILE A 37 13.46 7.60 2.57
N ALA A 38 14.33 6.62 2.92
CA ALA A 38 14.71 5.48 2.08
C ALA A 38 15.25 5.87 0.69
N GLU A 39 16.23 6.78 0.66
CA GLU A 39 16.86 7.33 -0.55
C GLU A 39 17.51 6.29 -1.47
N LEU A 40 17.88 5.12 -0.93
CA LEU A 40 18.49 4.03 -1.68
C LEU A 40 17.48 3.11 -2.36
N ALA A 41 16.18 3.28 -2.06
CA ALA A 41 15.11 2.57 -2.75
C ALA A 41 14.82 3.22 -4.10
N ASN A 42 14.37 2.44 -5.08
CA ASN A 42 13.92 2.96 -6.38
C ASN A 42 12.72 3.90 -6.23
N GLY A 43 11.83 3.61 -5.28
CA GLY A 43 10.71 4.48 -4.89
C GLY A 43 10.41 4.36 -3.41
N SER A 44 10.06 5.48 -2.77
CA SER A 44 9.70 5.52 -1.35
C SER A 44 8.61 6.55 -1.11
N VAL A 45 7.56 6.14 -0.40
CA VAL A 45 6.45 7.01 0.00
C VAL A 45 6.05 6.74 1.45
N VAL A 46 5.52 7.77 2.09
CA VAL A 46 4.81 7.67 3.35
C VAL A 46 3.36 8.06 3.09
N VAL A 47 2.47 7.14 3.35
CA VAL A 47 1.01 7.36 3.24
C VAL A 47 0.45 7.58 4.62
N ARG A 48 -0.31 8.66 4.77
CA ARG A 48 -1.05 8.94 6.01
C ARG A 48 -2.54 9.05 5.69
N TYR A 49 -3.34 8.32 6.44
CA TYR A 49 -4.80 8.39 6.38
C TYR A 49 -5.36 8.47 7.82
N GLY A 50 -5.84 9.65 8.21
CA GLY A 50 -6.05 9.97 9.61
C GLY A 50 -4.73 9.86 10.39
N GLU A 51 -4.72 9.11 11.49
CA GLU A 51 -3.52 8.83 12.28
C GLU A 51 -2.80 7.53 11.88
N THR A 52 -3.34 6.79 10.93
CA THR A 52 -2.65 5.63 10.34
C THR A 52 -1.56 6.10 9.40
N VAL A 53 -0.34 5.59 9.58
CA VAL A 53 0.83 5.92 8.78
C VAL A 53 1.52 4.64 8.31
N VAL A 54 1.71 4.52 7.01
CA VAL A 54 2.41 3.39 6.38
C VAL A 54 3.51 3.92 5.48
N MET A 55 4.72 3.41 5.68
CA MET A 55 5.86 3.65 4.79
C MET A 55 5.93 2.52 3.77
N VAL A 56 6.03 2.86 2.50
CA VAL A 56 6.21 1.86 1.43
C VAL A 56 7.45 2.16 0.62
N ASN A 57 8.31 1.15 0.51
CA ASN A 57 9.55 1.21 -0.25
C ASN A 57 9.54 0.16 -1.36
N VAL A 58 10.06 0.52 -2.51
CA VAL A 58 10.14 -0.38 -3.67
C VAL A 58 11.57 -0.42 -4.17
N THR A 59 12.06 -1.63 -4.42
CA THR A 59 13.38 -1.86 -5.01
C THR A 59 13.29 -2.89 -6.11
N ALA A 60 14.10 -2.74 -7.16
CA ALA A 60 14.24 -3.75 -8.20
C ALA A 60 15.72 -4.01 -8.51
N ALA A 61 16.05 -5.25 -8.84
CA ALA A 61 17.36 -5.60 -9.37
C ALA A 61 17.57 -4.94 -10.74
N LYS A 62 18.79 -4.53 -11.05
CA LYS A 62 19.12 -3.91 -12.35
C LYS A 62 19.00 -4.89 -13.51
N GLU A 63 19.28 -6.17 -13.26
CA GLU A 63 19.29 -7.23 -14.24
C GLU A 63 18.48 -8.43 -13.75
N PRO A 64 17.80 -9.17 -14.63
CA PRO A 64 17.13 -10.40 -14.28
C PRO A 64 18.14 -11.48 -13.88
N LYS A 65 17.75 -12.38 -12.97
CA LYS A 65 18.55 -13.57 -12.65
C LYS A 65 18.50 -14.57 -13.80
N GLU A 66 19.64 -15.20 -14.12
CA GLU A 66 19.70 -16.26 -15.12
C GLU A 66 18.78 -17.44 -14.76
N GLY A 67 18.08 -17.98 -15.76
CA GLY A 67 17.21 -19.14 -15.62
C GLY A 67 15.84 -18.88 -15.01
N VAL A 68 15.45 -17.62 -14.76
CA VAL A 68 14.12 -17.27 -14.25
C VAL A 68 13.18 -16.98 -15.40
N ASP A 69 12.10 -17.77 -15.52
CA ASP A 69 11.07 -17.67 -16.56
C ASP A 69 9.78 -16.96 -16.09
N PHE A 70 9.70 -16.60 -14.81
CA PHE A 70 8.57 -15.89 -14.19
C PHE A 70 8.99 -14.51 -13.67
N PHE A 71 8.02 -13.65 -13.34
CA PHE A 71 8.26 -12.37 -12.68
C PHE A 71 8.39 -12.54 -11.16
N PRO A 72 9.61 -12.37 -10.60
CA PRO A 72 9.84 -12.50 -9.16
C PRO A 72 9.45 -11.19 -8.43
N LEU A 73 8.17 -11.04 -8.12
CA LEU A 73 7.67 -9.98 -7.25
C LEU A 73 7.47 -10.52 -5.84
N SER A 74 8.15 -9.93 -4.87
CA SER A 74 7.91 -10.14 -3.45
C SER A 74 7.27 -8.92 -2.82
N VAL A 75 6.25 -9.16 -2.00
CA VAL A 75 5.56 -8.11 -1.24
C VAL A 75 5.57 -8.49 0.22
N ASP A 76 6.15 -7.64 1.05
CA ASP A 76 6.20 -7.79 2.49
C ASP A 76 5.36 -6.69 3.15
N TYR A 77 4.43 -7.11 4.01
CA TYR A 77 3.64 -6.22 4.84
C TYR A 77 4.00 -6.45 6.30
N GLU A 78 4.54 -5.43 6.94
CA GLU A 78 5.11 -5.50 8.28
C GLU A 78 4.30 -4.67 9.28
N GLU A 79 3.63 -5.35 10.21
CA GLU A 79 2.98 -4.73 11.36
C GLU A 79 3.97 -4.69 12.52
N LYS A 80 4.49 -3.52 12.83
CA LYS A 80 5.44 -3.33 13.94
C LYS A 80 4.68 -3.07 15.25
N LEU A 81 5.11 -3.73 16.33
CA LEU A 81 4.47 -3.57 17.65
C LEU A 81 4.53 -2.12 18.16
N TYR A 82 5.55 -1.37 17.81
CA TYR A 82 5.65 0.05 18.16
C TYR A 82 4.54 0.92 17.53
N ALA A 83 3.94 0.47 16.40
CA ALA A 83 2.82 1.18 15.77
C ALA A 83 1.58 1.28 16.67
N VAL A 84 1.47 0.40 17.66
CA VAL A 84 0.43 0.39 18.69
C VAL A 84 1.01 0.63 20.09
N GLY A 85 2.20 1.23 20.19
CA GLY A 85 2.85 1.59 21.44
C GLY A 85 3.35 0.40 22.28
N LYS A 86 3.58 -0.76 21.65
CA LYS A 86 4.03 -1.99 22.34
C LYS A 86 5.48 -2.32 22.00
N ILE A 87 6.16 -2.98 22.94
CA ILE A 87 7.50 -3.55 22.76
C ILE A 87 7.37 -5.06 22.57
N PRO A 88 8.15 -5.70 21.67
CA PRO A 88 8.15 -7.16 21.53
C PRO A 88 8.36 -7.86 22.88
N GLY A 89 7.50 -8.83 23.20
CA GLY A 89 7.48 -9.49 24.52
C GLY A 89 8.53 -10.60 24.70
N GLY A 90 9.14 -11.09 23.62
CA GLY A 90 10.12 -12.16 23.66
C GLY A 90 11.43 -11.77 24.35
N PHE A 91 12.24 -12.78 24.74
CA PHE A 91 13.55 -12.58 25.37
C PHE A 91 14.48 -11.66 24.56
N THR A 92 14.50 -11.84 23.24
CA THR A 92 15.34 -11.05 22.32
C THR A 92 14.81 -9.62 22.07
N LYS A 93 13.61 -9.29 22.53
CA LYS A 93 12.94 -8.01 22.25
C LYS A 93 12.88 -7.65 20.75
N ARG A 94 12.73 -8.66 19.90
CA ARG A 94 12.61 -8.52 18.44
C ARG A 94 11.22 -8.91 17.97
N GLU A 95 10.84 -8.37 16.82
CA GLU A 95 9.62 -8.76 16.11
C GLU A 95 9.70 -10.26 15.75
N GLY A 96 8.58 -10.95 15.86
CA GLY A 96 8.44 -12.35 15.47
C GLY A 96 8.24 -12.54 13.97
N LYS A 97 7.80 -13.75 13.60
CA LYS A 97 7.36 -14.05 12.23
C LYS A 97 6.11 -13.21 11.91
N PRO A 98 5.89 -12.86 10.61
CA PRO A 98 4.65 -12.22 10.18
C PRO A 98 3.41 -13.02 10.62
N THR A 99 2.36 -12.31 10.99
CA THR A 99 1.06 -12.93 11.31
C THR A 99 0.40 -13.45 10.04
N ASP A 100 -0.54 -14.39 10.16
CA ASP A 100 -1.34 -14.88 9.01
C ASP A 100 -2.08 -13.72 8.33
N LYS A 101 -2.56 -12.75 9.13
CA LYS A 101 -3.16 -11.52 8.60
C LYS A 101 -2.17 -10.72 7.76
N ALA A 102 -0.93 -10.53 8.23
CA ALA A 102 0.10 -9.81 7.49
C ALA A 102 0.44 -10.51 6.16
N ILE A 103 0.51 -11.85 6.16
CA ILE A 103 0.75 -12.65 4.96
C ILE A 103 -0.41 -12.48 3.96
N LEU A 104 -1.66 -12.54 4.42
CA LEU A 104 -2.83 -12.34 3.57
C LEU A 104 -2.88 -10.91 3.00
N THR A 105 -2.53 -9.91 3.81
CA THR A 105 -2.43 -8.51 3.36
C THR A 105 -1.34 -8.34 2.30
N SER A 106 -0.17 -8.96 2.47
CA SER A 106 0.89 -8.97 1.44
C SER A 106 0.37 -9.50 0.10
N ARG A 107 -0.40 -10.60 0.13
CA ARG A 107 -1.02 -11.18 -1.07
C ARG A 107 -2.10 -10.27 -1.66
N ALA A 108 -2.87 -9.59 -0.82
CA ALA A 108 -3.88 -8.62 -1.26
C ALA A 108 -3.23 -7.40 -1.94
N ILE A 109 -2.03 -6.98 -1.51
CA ILE A 109 -1.24 -5.93 -2.16
C ILE A 109 -0.65 -6.42 -3.50
N ASP A 110 -0.10 -7.64 -3.54
CA ASP A 110 0.51 -8.23 -4.76
C ASP A 110 -0.49 -8.37 -5.92
N ARG A 111 -1.70 -8.86 -5.63
CA ARG A 111 -2.70 -9.23 -6.65
C ARG A 111 -3.07 -8.08 -7.61
N PRO A 112 -3.37 -6.85 -7.17
CA PRO A 112 -3.70 -5.74 -8.07
C PRO A 112 -2.47 -5.16 -8.79
N LEU A 113 -1.26 -5.32 -8.26
CA LEU A 113 -0.03 -4.76 -8.82
C LEU A 113 0.56 -5.64 -9.93
N ARG A 114 0.61 -6.95 -9.72
CA ARG A 114 1.27 -7.92 -10.61
C ARG A 114 0.84 -7.84 -12.07
N PRO A 115 -0.45 -7.73 -12.42
CA PRO A 115 -0.89 -7.65 -13.81
C PRO A 115 -0.53 -6.32 -14.51
N LEU A 116 -0.06 -5.32 -13.78
CA LEU A 116 0.31 -4.01 -14.30
C LEU A 116 1.80 -3.92 -14.70
N PHE A 117 2.58 -4.97 -14.45
CA PHE A 117 3.95 -5.06 -14.97
C PHE A 117 3.98 -5.61 -16.40
N PRO A 118 4.98 -5.22 -17.21
CA PRO A 118 5.18 -5.81 -18.55
C PRO A 118 5.37 -7.33 -18.46
N LYS A 119 4.82 -8.06 -19.42
CA LYS A 119 4.85 -9.54 -19.43
C LYS A 119 6.25 -10.14 -19.54
N ASP A 120 7.18 -9.39 -20.09
CA ASP A 120 8.60 -9.75 -20.28
C ASP A 120 9.51 -9.28 -19.14
N PHE A 121 8.99 -8.53 -18.19
CA PHE A 121 9.76 -8.05 -17.03
C PHE A 121 10.10 -9.21 -16.07
N ARG A 122 11.40 -9.39 -15.77
CA ARG A 122 11.93 -10.52 -14.99
C ARG A 122 12.86 -10.08 -13.85
N ASN A 123 13.03 -8.78 -13.64
CA ASN A 123 13.90 -8.28 -12.57
C ASN A 123 13.27 -8.56 -11.21
N ASP A 124 14.08 -9.04 -10.29
CA ASP A 124 13.67 -9.28 -8.90
C ASP A 124 13.20 -7.96 -8.28
N THR A 125 11.92 -7.91 -7.93
CA THR A 125 11.27 -6.69 -7.43
C THR A 125 10.70 -6.95 -6.04
N CYS A 126 11.00 -6.05 -5.12
CA CYS A 126 10.54 -6.14 -3.74
C CYS A 126 9.77 -4.88 -3.35
N VAL A 127 8.59 -5.07 -2.77
CA VAL A 127 7.74 -4.02 -2.19
C VAL A 127 7.62 -4.28 -0.70
N VAL A 128 8.07 -3.34 0.12
CA VAL A 128 7.99 -3.46 1.59
C VAL A 128 7.08 -2.36 2.12
N ALA A 129 5.97 -2.74 2.72
CA ALA A 129 5.04 -1.85 3.40
C ALA A 129 5.18 -2.01 4.91
N THR A 130 5.68 -0.99 5.60
CA THR A 130 5.89 -0.99 7.05
C THR A 130 4.89 -0.06 7.72
N VAL A 131 4.09 -0.60 8.61
CA VAL A 131 3.11 0.16 9.40
C VAL A 131 3.82 0.87 10.54
N LEU A 132 3.78 2.21 10.54
CA LEU A 132 4.45 3.06 11.52
C LEU A 132 3.52 3.52 12.65
N SER A 133 2.23 3.70 12.34
CA SER A 133 1.18 4.08 13.29
C SER A 133 -0.15 3.51 12.81
N VAL A 134 -1.02 3.15 13.75
CA VAL A 134 -2.35 2.60 13.47
C VAL A 134 -3.42 3.38 14.20
N ASP A 135 -4.40 3.82 13.42
CA ASP A 135 -5.69 4.31 13.89
C ASP A 135 -6.73 3.22 13.61
N PRO A 136 -7.46 2.73 14.61
CA PRO A 136 -8.45 1.67 14.43
C PRO A 136 -9.52 1.98 13.37
N ASP A 137 -9.85 3.24 13.15
CA ASP A 137 -10.83 3.66 12.15
C ASP A 137 -10.30 3.71 10.73
N ASN A 138 -8.97 3.68 10.55
CA ASN A 138 -8.31 3.81 9.26
C ASN A 138 -7.44 2.60 8.96
N SER A 139 -7.91 1.74 8.06
CA SER A 139 -7.22 0.48 7.72
C SER A 139 -5.81 0.73 7.14
N PRO A 140 -4.76 0.19 7.75
CA PRO A 140 -3.41 0.27 7.21
C PRO A 140 -3.23 -0.53 5.93
N GLU A 141 -4.05 -1.54 5.65
CA GLU A 141 -4.03 -2.34 4.42
C GLU A 141 -4.34 -1.47 3.20
N VAL A 142 -5.38 -0.61 3.30
CA VAL A 142 -5.73 0.34 2.22
C VAL A 142 -4.59 1.32 1.97
N CYS A 143 -3.99 1.86 3.05
CA CYS A 143 -2.82 2.74 2.94
C CYS A 143 -1.63 2.05 2.26
N ALA A 144 -1.38 0.78 2.59
CA ALA A 144 -0.29 -0.01 2.01
C ALA A 144 -0.51 -0.25 0.51
N MET A 145 -1.75 -0.56 0.07
CA MET A 145 -2.09 -0.74 -1.34
C MET A 145 -1.88 0.55 -2.14
N ILE A 146 -2.38 1.67 -1.64
CA ILE A 146 -2.20 2.99 -2.27
C ILE A 146 -0.72 3.36 -2.30
N GLY A 147 -0.01 3.15 -1.19
CA GLY A 147 1.41 3.44 -1.08
C GLY A 147 2.28 2.60 -2.01
N ALA A 148 1.98 1.31 -2.17
CA ALA A 148 2.71 0.42 -3.08
C ALA A 148 2.57 0.88 -4.54
N SER A 149 1.37 1.26 -4.94
CA SER A 149 1.12 1.83 -6.27
C SER A 149 1.84 3.17 -6.46
N ALA A 150 1.75 4.07 -5.48
CA ALA A 150 2.42 5.37 -5.54
C ALA A 150 3.94 5.23 -5.61
N ALA A 151 4.54 4.35 -4.78
CA ALA A 151 5.98 4.10 -4.77
C ALA A 151 6.48 3.52 -6.11
N LEU A 152 5.73 2.58 -6.71
CA LEU A 152 6.01 2.05 -8.04
C LEU A 152 5.89 3.13 -9.13
N SER A 153 4.84 3.95 -9.09
CA SER A 153 4.58 4.98 -10.10
C SER A 153 5.63 6.10 -10.14
N ILE A 154 6.28 6.41 -9.00
CA ILE A 154 7.35 7.41 -8.93
C ILE A 154 8.75 6.83 -9.14
N SER A 155 8.88 5.49 -9.19
CA SER A 155 10.15 4.80 -9.40
C SER A 155 10.51 4.69 -10.89
N ASP A 156 11.71 4.23 -11.17
CA ASP A 156 12.19 3.87 -12.51
C ASP A 156 11.79 2.44 -12.93
N ILE A 157 11.01 1.74 -12.10
CA ILE A 157 10.53 0.39 -12.37
C ILE A 157 9.36 0.48 -13.37
N PRO A 158 9.35 -0.33 -14.45
CA PRO A 158 8.27 -0.30 -15.44
C PRO A 158 6.96 -0.79 -14.82
N PHE A 159 6.01 0.12 -14.67
CA PHE A 159 4.73 -0.13 -14.02
C PHE A 159 3.59 0.57 -14.76
N GLY A 160 2.57 -0.17 -15.16
CA GLY A 160 1.40 0.32 -15.91
C GLY A 160 0.25 0.84 -15.03
N GLY A 161 0.58 1.35 -13.82
CA GLY A 161 -0.38 1.98 -12.92
C GLY A 161 -0.62 3.47 -13.25
N PRO A 162 -1.23 4.24 -12.32
CA PRO A 162 -1.48 3.89 -10.92
C PRO A 162 -2.67 2.96 -10.68
N THR A 163 -2.69 2.36 -9.50
CA THR A 163 -3.85 1.64 -8.96
C THR A 163 -4.10 2.10 -7.52
N ALA A 164 -5.34 2.07 -7.09
CA ALA A 164 -5.72 2.36 -5.72
C ALA A 164 -6.68 1.31 -5.20
N ALA A 165 -6.91 1.32 -3.90
CA ALA A 165 -7.84 0.41 -3.24
C ALA A 165 -8.70 1.15 -2.22
N VAL A 166 -9.90 0.64 -1.99
CA VAL A 166 -10.79 1.07 -0.92
C VAL A 166 -11.46 -0.13 -0.28
N ALA A 167 -11.76 -0.02 1.00
CA ALA A 167 -12.62 -0.93 1.72
C ALA A 167 -14.07 -0.44 1.63
N VAL A 168 -15.02 -1.36 1.56
CA VAL A 168 -16.46 -1.05 1.51
C VAL A 168 -17.20 -1.90 2.52
N GLY A 169 -18.07 -1.26 3.28
CA GLY A 169 -19.02 -1.89 4.18
C GLY A 169 -20.47 -1.65 3.75
N TYR A 170 -21.37 -2.43 4.32
CA TYR A 170 -22.82 -2.25 4.19
C TYR A 170 -23.45 -2.20 5.58
N VAL A 171 -23.83 -1.01 6.00
CA VAL A 171 -24.31 -0.70 7.36
C VAL A 171 -25.63 0.07 7.25
N ASP A 172 -26.63 -0.32 7.99
CA ASP A 172 -27.95 0.33 8.03
C ASP A 172 -28.54 0.54 6.61
N ASN A 173 -28.40 -0.47 5.74
CA ASN A 173 -28.83 -0.45 4.34
C ASN A 173 -28.14 0.63 3.48
N GLN A 174 -26.94 1.07 3.87
CA GLN A 174 -26.13 2.04 3.13
C GLN A 174 -24.74 1.49 2.84
N ILE A 175 -24.22 1.81 1.66
CA ILE A 175 -22.85 1.52 1.25
C ILE A 175 -21.95 2.57 1.89
N VAL A 176 -20.93 2.13 2.63
CA VAL A 176 -19.97 3.00 3.33
C VAL A 176 -18.56 2.70 2.81
N ILE A 177 -17.87 3.73 2.33
CA ILE A 177 -16.46 3.63 1.90
C ILE A 177 -15.54 3.81 3.11
N ASN A 178 -14.57 2.91 3.23
CA ASN A 178 -13.62 2.84 4.35
C ASN A 178 -14.31 2.94 5.72
N PRO A 179 -15.17 1.96 6.07
CA PRO A 179 -15.94 2.02 7.30
C PRO A 179 -15.04 2.11 8.54
N THR A 180 -15.47 2.88 9.55
CA THR A 180 -14.82 2.96 10.87
C THR A 180 -14.88 1.62 11.59
N LEU A 181 -14.16 1.46 12.71
CA LEU A 181 -14.17 0.23 13.48
C LEU A 181 -15.59 -0.18 13.88
N GLU A 182 -16.37 0.76 14.42
CA GLU A 182 -17.76 0.51 14.84
C GLU A 182 -18.66 0.10 13.66
N GLN A 183 -18.47 0.75 12.50
CA GLN A 183 -19.21 0.42 11.29
C GLN A 183 -18.84 -0.97 10.75
N ARG A 184 -17.56 -1.36 10.85
CA ARG A 184 -17.10 -2.70 10.43
C ARG A 184 -17.71 -3.82 11.26
N GLU A 185 -17.86 -3.60 12.58
CA GLU A 185 -18.49 -4.58 13.49
C GLU A 185 -19.97 -4.80 13.16
N LYS A 186 -20.66 -3.77 12.67
CA LYS A 186 -22.09 -3.83 12.29
C LYS A 186 -22.31 -4.20 10.82
N SER A 187 -21.26 -4.19 10.03
CA SER A 187 -21.35 -4.36 8.59
C SER A 187 -21.63 -5.81 8.19
N ARG A 188 -22.61 -6.01 7.33
CA ARG A 188 -22.93 -7.28 6.68
C ARG A 188 -22.06 -7.54 5.43
N LEU A 189 -21.21 -6.59 5.05
CA LEU A 189 -20.32 -6.68 3.90
C LEU A 189 -18.92 -6.26 4.30
N THR A 190 -17.95 -7.11 4.02
CA THR A 190 -16.52 -6.78 4.03
C THR A 190 -16.02 -6.91 2.61
N LEU A 191 -15.85 -5.79 1.92
CA LEU A 191 -15.45 -5.78 0.52
C LEU A 191 -14.22 -4.91 0.35
N THR A 192 -13.18 -5.45 -0.28
CA THR A 192 -12.01 -4.71 -0.72
C THR A 192 -11.96 -4.70 -2.23
N VAL A 193 -11.90 -3.52 -2.82
CA VAL A 193 -11.80 -3.32 -4.26
C VAL A 193 -10.51 -2.59 -4.57
N ALA A 194 -9.74 -3.09 -5.54
CA ALA A 194 -8.61 -2.39 -6.11
C ALA A 194 -8.74 -2.27 -7.62
N GLY A 195 -8.25 -1.17 -8.18
CA GLY A 195 -8.37 -0.93 -9.61
C GLY A 195 -7.55 0.27 -10.07
N THR A 196 -7.52 0.43 -11.37
CA THR A 196 -6.97 1.59 -12.09
C THR A 196 -8.09 2.58 -12.44
N LEU A 197 -7.76 3.66 -13.12
CA LEU A 197 -8.75 4.60 -13.68
C LEU A 197 -9.80 3.90 -14.58
N GLU A 198 -9.41 2.84 -15.29
CA GLU A 198 -10.26 2.20 -16.29
C GLU A 198 -10.88 0.88 -15.84
N LYS A 199 -10.18 0.12 -15.00
CA LYS A 199 -10.51 -1.29 -14.71
C LYS A 199 -10.35 -1.62 -13.24
N ILE A 200 -11.23 -2.47 -12.75
CA ILE A 200 -11.08 -3.14 -11.46
C ILE A 200 -10.13 -4.33 -11.66
N THR A 201 -9.08 -4.39 -10.86
CA THR A 201 -8.04 -5.43 -10.94
C THR A 201 -8.17 -6.49 -9.86
N MET A 202 -8.81 -6.16 -8.72
CA MET A 202 -9.04 -7.08 -7.61
C MET A 202 -10.35 -6.79 -6.92
N ILE A 203 -11.05 -7.85 -6.55
CA ILE A 203 -12.21 -7.84 -5.66
C ILE A 203 -12.01 -8.96 -4.64
N GLU A 204 -12.15 -8.65 -3.37
CA GLU A 204 -12.18 -9.60 -2.27
C GLU A 204 -13.37 -9.28 -1.38
N ALA A 205 -14.30 -10.24 -1.23
CA ALA A 205 -15.56 -10.00 -0.55
C ALA A 205 -15.87 -11.13 0.45
N GLY A 206 -16.33 -10.72 1.63
CA GLY A 206 -17.06 -11.54 2.59
C GLY A 206 -18.43 -10.88 2.80
N ALA A 207 -19.52 -11.61 2.61
CA ALA A 207 -20.87 -11.06 2.70
C ALA A 207 -21.81 -12.00 3.44
N ASP A 208 -22.70 -11.41 4.25
CA ASP A 208 -23.79 -12.10 4.90
C ASP A 208 -25.08 -11.79 4.13
N GLU A 209 -25.40 -12.70 3.17
CA GLU A 209 -26.62 -12.68 2.33
C GLU A 209 -26.95 -11.30 1.70
N ILE A 210 -25.94 -10.64 1.11
CA ILE A 210 -26.14 -9.38 0.40
C ILE A 210 -26.69 -9.64 -0.99
N PRO A 211 -27.76 -8.93 -1.43
CA PRO A 211 -28.31 -9.04 -2.78
C PRO A 211 -27.28 -8.68 -3.86
N ASN A 212 -27.33 -9.36 -5.00
CA ASN A 212 -26.40 -9.14 -6.11
C ASN A 212 -26.38 -7.70 -6.61
N ASP A 213 -27.55 -7.04 -6.66
CA ASP A 213 -27.65 -5.64 -7.11
C ASP A 213 -26.94 -4.69 -6.16
N THR A 214 -27.08 -4.91 -4.84
CA THR A 214 -26.37 -4.15 -3.81
C THR A 214 -24.85 -4.37 -3.87
N MET A 215 -24.43 -5.62 -4.11
CA MET A 215 -23.00 -5.95 -4.30
C MET A 215 -22.44 -5.24 -5.52
N LEU A 216 -23.16 -5.26 -6.64
CA LEU A 216 -22.72 -4.57 -7.87
C LEU A 216 -22.64 -3.04 -7.67
N GLU A 217 -23.58 -2.46 -6.95
CA GLU A 217 -23.59 -1.03 -6.61
C GLU A 217 -22.39 -0.70 -5.71
N ALA A 218 -22.10 -1.53 -4.71
CA ALA A 218 -20.93 -1.36 -3.82
C ALA A 218 -19.61 -1.36 -4.62
N ILE A 219 -19.46 -2.28 -5.57
CA ILE A 219 -18.28 -2.37 -6.44
C ILE A 219 -18.16 -1.14 -7.33
N LYS A 220 -19.24 -0.65 -7.92
CA LYS A 220 -19.25 0.57 -8.75
C LYS A 220 -18.90 1.81 -7.93
N THR A 221 -19.50 1.96 -6.75
CA THR A 221 -19.20 3.07 -5.82
C THR A 221 -17.73 3.05 -5.41
N ALA A 222 -17.18 1.86 -5.10
CA ALA A 222 -15.74 1.70 -4.81
C ALA A 222 -14.86 2.17 -5.98
N HIS A 223 -15.22 1.81 -7.21
CA HIS A 223 -14.42 2.19 -8.39
C HIS A 223 -14.43 3.70 -8.63
N GLU A 224 -15.55 4.39 -8.39
CA GLU A 224 -15.60 5.86 -8.49
C GLU A 224 -14.68 6.54 -7.45
N GLU A 225 -14.57 6.00 -6.23
CA GLU A 225 -13.61 6.50 -5.25
C GLU A 225 -12.15 6.19 -5.64
N ILE A 226 -11.88 5.01 -6.18
CA ILE A 226 -10.56 4.62 -6.69
C ILE A 226 -10.09 5.58 -7.78
N LYS A 227 -10.95 5.96 -8.72
CA LYS A 227 -10.63 6.92 -9.78
C LYS A 227 -10.19 8.29 -9.26
N LYS A 228 -10.71 8.72 -8.11
CA LYS A 228 -10.32 10.00 -7.48
C LYS A 228 -8.91 9.95 -6.88
N ILE A 229 -8.46 8.75 -6.47
CA ILE A 229 -7.14 8.54 -5.87
C ILE A 229 -6.07 8.38 -6.96
N CYS A 230 -6.40 7.69 -8.06
CA CYS A 230 -5.50 7.49 -9.21
C CYS A 230 -5.31 8.77 -10.03
#